data_cf645247d2c6aff8ab7637f72353f6cc
#
_entry.id   cf645247d2c6aff8ab7637f72353f6cc
#
_cell.length_a   1.000
_cell.length_b   1.000
_cell.length_c   1.000
_cell.angle_alpha   90.00
_cell.angle_beta   90.00
_cell.angle_gamma   90.00
#
_symmetry.space_group_name_H-M   'P 1'
#
loop_
_entity.id
_entity.type
_entity.pdbx_description
1 polymer ?
#
loop_
_entity_poly.entity_id
_entity_poly.type
_entity_poly.pdbx_seq_one_letter_code
_entity_poly.pdbx_strand_id
1 'polypeptide(L)'
;AAQQKVVDSAKAKLEQAQIFEKESNENIGNDFLTFSIVNEETGARTEQQKKIAFVKHNRSVNSKKVDGFITLITKNKYEKAFPIIVVEAAKLIEAGYTVTDIKGRELTKEEAADYLVILDGQHRCTAFAKLVATGKYTLIIPNVYVRDVENVGEYLVDINNVGSSWNKKDRL
;
A
#
# COMPACT_ATOMS: atom_id res chain seq x y z
N ALA A 1 15.01 39.72 9.50
CA ALA A 1 13.56 39.54 9.44
C ALA A 1 13.14 38.48 8.42
N ALA A 2 13.59 38.57 7.15
CA ALA A 2 13.24 37.56 6.13
C ALA A 2 13.84 36.18 6.42
N GLN A 3 15.08 36.13 6.93
CA GLN A 3 15.74 34.88 7.29
C GLN A 3 15.03 34.17 8.46
N GLN A 4 14.53 34.92 9.44
CA GLN A 4 13.83 34.35 10.57
C GLN A 4 12.48 33.71 10.14
N LYS A 5 11.77 34.30 9.20
CA LYS A 5 10.54 33.72 8.64
C LYS A 5 10.81 32.41 7.91
N VAL A 6 11.90 32.31 7.15
CA VAL A 6 12.28 31.08 6.43
C VAL A 6 12.62 29.96 7.43
N VAL A 7 13.36 30.27 8.48
CA VAL A 7 13.72 29.30 9.51
C VAL A 7 12.48 28.81 10.27
N ASP A 8 11.57 29.70 10.63
CA ASP A 8 10.33 29.34 11.34
C ASP A 8 9.42 28.48 10.46
N SER A 9 9.32 28.77 9.15
CA SER A 9 8.54 27.99 8.21
C SER A 9 9.11 26.59 8.03
N ALA A 10 10.42 26.45 7.90
CA ALA A 10 11.08 25.15 7.79
C ALA A 10 10.90 24.32 9.06
N LYS A 11 11.01 24.95 10.22
CA LYS A 11 10.83 24.31 11.51
C LYS A 11 9.37 23.80 11.69
N ALA A 12 8.39 24.61 11.30
CA ALA A 12 6.99 24.22 11.34
C ALA A 12 6.69 23.02 10.42
N LYS A 13 7.27 22.99 9.23
CA LYS A 13 7.13 21.87 8.30
C LYS A 13 7.73 20.59 8.86
N LEU A 14 8.89 20.68 9.52
CA LEU A 14 9.54 19.54 10.15
C LEU A 14 8.68 18.99 11.29
N GLU A 15 8.14 19.85 12.13
CA GLU A 15 7.25 19.46 13.22
C GLU A 15 6.00 18.75 12.70
N GLN A 16 5.38 19.26 11.63
CA GLN A 16 4.21 18.65 11.00
C GLN A 16 4.55 17.27 10.43
N ALA A 17 5.69 17.12 9.79
CA ALA A 17 6.14 15.84 9.25
C ALA A 17 6.37 14.82 10.37
N GLN A 18 6.93 15.23 11.49
CA GLN A 18 7.15 14.37 12.65
C GLN A 18 5.83 13.93 13.29
N ILE A 19 4.87 14.83 13.42
CA ILE A 19 3.53 14.53 13.94
C ILE A 19 2.83 13.53 13.02
N PHE A 20 2.87 13.75 11.72
CA PHE A 20 2.28 12.87 10.72
C PHE A 20 2.87 11.47 10.83
N GLU A 21 4.19 11.36 10.86
CA GLU A 21 4.87 10.08 10.94
C GLU A 21 4.53 9.32 12.23
N LYS A 22 4.48 10.03 13.35
CA LYS A 22 4.09 9.45 14.64
C LYS A 22 2.66 8.92 14.59
N GLU A 23 1.70 9.73 14.16
CA GLU A 23 0.29 9.33 14.06
C GLU A 23 0.11 8.14 13.14
N SER A 24 0.75 8.16 11.97
CA SER A 24 0.63 7.07 11.00
C SER A 24 1.27 5.79 11.50
N ASN A 25 2.44 5.86 12.16
CA ASN A 25 3.14 4.68 12.68
C ASN A 25 2.41 4.03 13.84
N GLU A 26 1.76 4.81 14.70
CA GLU A 26 1.01 4.28 15.84
C GLU A 26 -0.25 3.51 15.39
N ASN A 27 -0.91 3.99 14.37
CA ASN A 27 -2.22 3.50 13.96
C ASN A 27 -2.21 2.64 12.70
N ILE A 28 -1.12 2.64 11.94
CA ILE A 28 -1.06 1.92 10.67
C ILE A 28 -1.40 0.44 10.82
N GLY A 29 -2.28 -0.05 9.96
CA GLY A 29 -2.72 -1.44 9.96
C GLY A 29 -3.91 -1.74 10.87
N ASN A 30 -4.34 -0.77 11.70
CA ASN A 30 -5.49 -0.94 12.59
C ASN A 30 -6.81 -0.62 11.89
N ASP A 31 -6.78 0.25 10.88
CA ASP A 31 -7.98 0.68 10.18
C ASP A 31 -8.21 -0.08 8.88
N PHE A 32 -9.48 -0.27 8.56
CA PHE A 32 -9.88 -0.76 7.25
C PHE A 32 -9.70 0.34 6.20
N LEU A 33 -9.27 -0.06 5.02
CA LEU A 33 -9.19 0.80 3.84
C LEU A 33 -10.34 0.47 2.90
N THR A 34 -10.81 1.46 2.16
CA THR A 34 -11.84 1.26 1.16
C THR A 34 -11.19 1.06 -0.21
N PHE A 35 -11.46 -0.08 -0.83
CA PHE A 35 -10.94 -0.44 -2.15
C PHE A 35 -12.06 -0.37 -3.18
N SER A 36 -11.83 0.35 -4.28
CA SER A 36 -12.73 0.34 -5.43
C SER A 36 -12.31 -0.79 -6.37
N ILE A 37 -13.02 -1.91 -6.28
CA ILE A 37 -12.67 -3.14 -7.01
C ILE A 37 -13.42 -3.17 -8.34
N VAL A 38 -12.67 -3.45 -9.40
CA VAL A 38 -13.18 -3.50 -10.76
C VAL A 38 -13.64 -4.94 -11.08
N ASN A 39 -14.87 -5.06 -11.56
CA ASN A 39 -15.31 -6.30 -12.19
C ASN A 39 -14.89 -6.22 -13.66
N GLU A 40 -13.92 -7.03 -14.05
CA GLU A 40 -13.35 -6.96 -15.40
C GLU A 40 -14.32 -7.38 -16.50
N GLU A 41 -15.33 -8.19 -16.18
CA GLU A 41 -16.34 -8.62 -17.16
C GLU A 41 -17.35 -7.52 -17.48
N THR A 42 -17.76 -6.76 -16.47
CA THR A 42 -18.82 -5.74 -16.62
C THR A 42 -18.31 -4.31 -16.59
N GLY A 43 -17.09 -4.10 -16.08
CA GLY A 43 -16.55 -2.77 -15.82
C GLY A 43 -17.15 -2.10 -14.58
N ALA A 44 -18.05 -2.76 -13.89
CA ALA A 44 -18.65 -2.23 -12.67
C ALA A 44 -17.61 -2.13 -11.55
N ARG A 45 -17.78 -1.16 -10.65
CA ARG A 45 -16.90 -0.94 -9.52
C ARG A 45 -17.68 -1.17 -8.23
N THR A 46 -17.05 -1.92 -7.29
CA THR A 46 -17.64 -2.24 -5.99
C THR A 46 -16.66 -1.84 -4.90
N GLU A 47 -17.15 -1.13 -3.90
CA GLU A 47 -16.32 -0.75 -2.75
C GLU A 47 -16.33 -1.88 -1.72
N GLN A 48 -15.14 -2.26 -1.25
CA GLN A 48 -14.96 -3.21 -0.15
C GLN A 48 -13.99 -2.64 0.87
N GLN A 49 -14.26 -2.91 2.13
CA GLN A 49 -13.39 -2.52 3.23
C GLN A 49 -12.53 -3.70 3.64
N LYS A 50 -11.22 -3.54 3.51
CA LYS A 50 -10.22 -4.54 3.83
C LYS A 50 -8.97 -3.88 4.39
N LYS A 51 -8.17 -4.66 5.09
CA LYS A 51 -6.83 -4.25 5.52
C LYS A 51 -5.81 -4.77 4.51
N ILE A 52 -4.64 -4.14 4.43
CA ILE A 52 -3.60 -4.57 3.51
C ILE A 52 -2.66 -5.58 4.14
N ALA A 53 -2.18 -6.50 3.32
CA ALA A 53 -1.23 -7.52 3.71
C ALA A 53 -0.24 -7.77 2.57
N PHE A 54 0.80 -8.54 2.87
CA PHE A 54 1.88 -8.85 1.92
C PHE A 54 2.27 -10.32 2.04
N VAL A 55 2.72 -10.91 0.96
CA VAL A 55 3.37 -12.22 1.04
C VAL A 55 4.72 -12.04 1.74
N LYS A 56 5.00 -12.89 2.72
CA LYS A 56 6.27 -12.82 3.46
C LYS A 56 7.45 -12.84 2.50
N HIS A 57 8.41 -11.96 2.74
CA HIS A 57 9.61 -11.74 1.91
C HIS A 57 9.35 -11.12 0.53
N ASN A 58 8.11 -10.76 0.20
CA ASN A 58 7.78 -10.08 -1.04
C ASN A 58 7.40 -8.61 -0.84
N ARG A 59 7.74 -8.06 0.31
CA ARG A 59 7.53 -6.64 0.60
C ARG A 59 8.82 -5.87 0.41
N SER A 60 8.84 -4.98 -0.57
CA SER A 60 9.95 -4.06 -0.78
C SER A 60 9.40 -2.65 -0.78
N VAL A 61 9.28 -2.05 0.40
CA VAL A 61 8.70 -0.71 0.55
C VAL A 61 9.79 0.30 0.84
N ASN A 62 9.93 1.26 -0.06
CA ASN A 62 10.85 2.38 0.06
C ASN A 62 10.11 3.60 0.60
N SER A 63 10.57 4.14 1.73
CA SER A 63 9.90 5.25 2.40
C SER A 63 9.80 6.50 1.54
N LYS A 64 10.80 6.78 0.70
CA LYS A 64 10.78 7.94 -0.20
C LYS A 64 9.69 7.83 -1.25
N LYS A 65 9.50 6.63 -1.80
CA LYS A 65 8.42 6.37 -2.76
C LYS A 65 7.05 6.51 -2.09
N VAL A 66 6.91 5.99 -0.89
CA VAL A 66 5.68 6.15 -0.10
C VAL A 66 5.39 7.63 0.13
N ASP A 67 6.39 8.41 0.56
CA ASP A 67 6.23 9.85 0.80
C ASP A 67 5.85 10.58 -0.49
N GLY A 68 6.40 10.19 -1.62
CA GLY A 68 6.04 10.73 -2.93
C GLY A 68 4.56 10.51 -3.25
N PHE A 69 4.05 9.31 -3.00
CA PHE A 69 2.63 9.02 -3.21
C PHE A 69 1.75 9.75 -2.20
N ILE A 70 2.17 9.87 -0.96
CA ILE A 70 1.45 10.67 0.05
C ILE A 70 1.26 12.10 -0.45
N THR A 71 2.31 12.70 -1.00
CA THR A 71 2.25 14.04 -1.57
C THR A 71 1.26 14.12 -2.73
N LEU A 72 1.29 13.15 -3.65
CA LEU A 72 0.36 13.12 -4.78
C LEU A 72 -1.09 12.97 -4.32
N ILE A 73 -1.34 12.10 -3.36
CA ILE A 73 -2.69 11.86 -2.83
C ILE A 73 -3.22 13.12 -2.13
N THR A 74 -2.43 13.74 -1.26
CA THR A 74 -2.87 14.91 -0.50
C THR A 74 -3.08 16.13 -1.38
N LYS A 75 -2.36 16.24 -2.51
CA LYS A 75 -2.54 17.31 -3.49
C LYS A 75 -3.57 17.00 -4.56
N ASN A 76 -4.27 15.87 -4.45
CA ASN A 76 -5.25 15.40 -5.42
C ASN A 76 -4.65 15.25 -6.84
N LYS A 77 -3.41 14.79 -6.90
CA LYS A 77 -2.68 14.56 -8.16
C LYS A 77 -2.34 13.09 -8.39
N TYR A 78 -2.88 12.18 -7.56
CA TYR A 78 -2.69 10.76 -7.72
C TYR A 78 -3.34 10.28 -9.03
N GLU A 79 -2.60 9.49 -9.81
CA GLU A 79 -3.12 8.93 -11.07
C GLU A 79 -4.02 7.73 -10.78
N LYS A 80 -5.32 7.94 -10.90
CA LYS A 80 -6.34 6.94 -10.57
C LYS A 80 -6.43 5.79 -11.57
N ALA A 81 -5.84 5.96 -12.75
CA ALA A 81 -5.82 4.92 -13.78
C ALA A 81 -4.79 3.82 -13.52
N PHE A 82 -3.80 4.06 -12.68
CA PHE A 82 -2.80 3.03 -12.37
C PHE A 82 -3.45 1.86 -11.64
N PRO A 83 -3.31 0.63 -12.17
CA PRO A 83 -3.93 -0.53 -11.54
C PRO A 83 -3.21 -0.95 -10.27
N ILE A 84 -4.00 -1.42 -9.31
CA ILE A 84 -3.50 -2.07 -8.11
C ILE A 84 -3.96 -3.52 -8.18
N ILE A 85 -3.04 -4.45 -8.03
CA ILE A 85 -3.31 -5.89 -8.15
C ILE A 85 -3.26 -6.52 -6.77
N VAL A 86 -4.34 -7.20 -6.41
CA VAL A 86 -4.48 -7.82 -5.09
C VAL A 86 -4.98 -9.25 -5.22
N VAL A 87 -4.86 -10.00 -4.13
CA VAL A 87 -5.44 -11.33 -3.97
C VAL A 87 -5.97 -11.47 -2.54
N GLU A 88 -7.02 -12.23 -2.36
CA GLU A 88 -7.59 -12.48 -1.03
C GLU A 88 -6.58 -13.24 -0.15
N ALA A 89 -6.26 -12.66 1.00
CA ALA A 89 -5.25 -13.22 1.91
C ALA A 89 -5.61 -14.62 2.38
N ALA A 90 -6.88 -14.89 2.68
CA ALA A 90 -7.33 -16.18 3.14
C ALA A 90 -7.06 -17.29 2.11
N LYS A 91 -7.24 -16.98 0.83
CA LYS A 91 -6.97 -17.94 -0.25
C LYS A 91 -5.49 -18.25 -0.39
N LEU A 92 -4.63 -17.26 -0.15
CA LEU A 92 -3.18 -17.46 -0.17
C LEU A 92 -2.70 -18.35 0.96
N ILE A 93 -3.21 -18.12 2.17
CA ILE A 93 -2.86 -18.96 3.33
C ILE A 93 -3.32 -20.40 3.09
N GLU A 94 -4.52 -20.58 2.55
CA GLU A 94 -5.05 -21.90 2.21
C GLU A 94 -4.17 -22.61 1.18
N ALA A 95 -3.56 -21.86 0.26
CA ALA A 95 -2.65 -22.39 -0.75
C ALA A 95 -1.22 -22.63 -0.24
N GLY A 96 -0.93 -22.33 1.02
CA GLY A 96 0.36 -22.58 1.66
C GLY A 96 1.31 -21.40 1.74
N TYR A 97 0.87 -20.20 1.34
CA TYR A 97 1.69 -19.00 1.46
C TYR A 97 1.64 -18.45 2.88
N THR A 98 2.74 -17.85 3.32
CA THR A 98 2.77 -17.09 4.57
C THR A 98 2.50 -15.62 4.25
N VAL A 99 1.49 -15.05 4.92
CA VAL A 99 1.04 -13.68 4.71
C VAL A 99 1.27 -12.89 5.97
N THR A 100 1.79 -11.67 5.81
CA THR A 100 2.04 -10.75 6.93
C THR A 100 1.22 -9.48 6.79
N ASP A 101 0.91 -8.85 7.92
CA ASP A 101 0.32 -7.52 7.92
C ASP A 101 1.39 -6.45 7.61
N ILE A 102 0.98 -5.18 7.62
CA ILE A 102 1.88 -4.07 7.29
C ILE A 102 3.03 -3.92 8.29
N LYS A 103 2.88 -4.46 9.51
CA LYS A 103 3.91 -4.44 10.54
C LYS A 103 4.80 -5.70 10.53
N GLY A 104 4.55 -6.62 9.61
CA GLY A 104 5.33 -7.85 9.49
C GLY A 104 4.86 -9.02 10.35
N ARG A 105 3.73 -8.89 11.04
CA ARG A 105 3.16 -9.98 11.84
C ARG A 105 2.46 -10.98 10.91
N GLU A 106 2.74 -12.27 11.11
CA GLU A 106 2.10 -13.32 10.34
C GLU A 106 0.61 -13.43 10.71
N LEU A 107 -0.24 -13.54 9.69
CA LEU A 107 -1.68 -13.63 9.84
C LEU A 107 -2.13 -15.09 9.97
N THR A 108 -3.12 -15.32 10.82
CA THR A 108 -3.83 -16.60 10.88
C THR A 108 -4.87 -16.66 9.77
N LYS A 109 -5.34 -17.86 9.45
CA LYS A 109 -6.37 -18.08 8.44
C LYS A 109 -7.67 -17.30 8.79
N GLU A 110 -8.02 -17.25 10.05
CA GLU A 110 -9.21 -16.57 10.54
C GLU A 110 -9.09 -15.04 10.38
N GLU A 111 -7.93 -14.50 10.71
CA GLU A 111 -7.67 -13.06 10.55
C GLU A 111 -7.66 -12.64 9.07
N ALA A 112 -7.20 -13.53 8.22
CA ALA A 112 -6.95 -13.24 6.80
C ALA A 112 -8.22 -12.87 6.02
N ALA A 113 -9.40 -13.24 6.51
CA ALA A 113 -10.67 -12.88 5.86
C ALA A 113 -10.84 -11.37 5.69
N ASP A 114 -10.21 -10.57 6.55
CA ASP A 114 -10.30 -9.11 6.53
C ASP A 114 -9.18 -8.45 5.71
N TYR A 115 -8.34 -9.21 5.04
CA TYR A 115 -7.14 -8.69 4.38
C TYR A 115 -7.11 -8.98 2.89
N LEU A 116 -6.57 -8.02 2.13
CA LEU A 116 -6.16 -8.21 0.73
C LEU A 116 -4.65 -8.12 0.67
N VAL A 117 -4.03 -9.08 -0.02
CA VAL A 117 -2.58 -9.07 -0.26
C VAL A 117 -2.30 -8.21 -1.49
N ILE A 118 -1.38 -7.28 -1.35
CA ILE A 118 -1.00 -6.36 -2.42
C ILE A 118 0.14 -7.00 -3.21
N LEU A 119 -0.12 -7.33 -4.48
CA LEU A 119 0.87 -7.88 -5.39
C LEU A 119 1.58 -6.77 -6.17
N ASP A 120 0.82 -5.80 -6.66
CA ASP A 120 1.35 -4.61 -7.34
C ASP A 120 0.68 -3.37 -6.76
N GLY A 121 1.47 -2.34 -6.52
CA GLY A 121 1.01 -1.13 -5.89
C GLY A 121 1.30 -1.06 -4.38
N GLN A 122 2.31 -1.79 -3.90
CA GLN A 122 2.65 -1.85 -2.48
C GLN A 122 2.96 -0.47 -1.90
N HIS A 123 3.72 0.35 -2.61
CA HIS A 123 4.05 1.72 -2.16
C HIS A 123 2.80 2.60 -2.12
N ARG A 124 1.95 2.50 -3.14
CA ARG A 124 0.70 3.27 -3.23
C ARG A 124 -0.25 2.90 -2.10
N CYS A 125 -0.47 1.62 -1.89
CA CYS A 125 -1.34 1.15 -0.81
C CYS A 125 -0.80 1.51 0.58
N THR A 126 0.51 1.45 0.77
CA THR A 126 1.14 1.88 2.03
C THR A 126 0.91 3.37 2.27
N ALA A 127 0.99 4.19 1.22
CA ALA A 127 0.70 5.62 1.33
C ALA A 127 -0.75 5.88 1.76
N PHE A 128 -1.71 5.20 1.14
CA PHE A 128 -3.11 5.29 1.55
C PHE A 128 -3.31 4.85 3.00
N ALA A 129 -2.67 3.75 3.40
CA ALA A 129 -2.77 3.23 4.77
C ALA A 129 -2.22 4.21 5.79
N LYS A 130 -1.10 4.86 5.50
CA LYS A 130 -0.52 5.86 6.39
C LYS A 130 -1.43 7.08 6.55
N LEU A 131 -2.03 7.54 5.46
CA LEU A 131 -2.95 8.68 5.52
C LEU A 131 -4.21 8.36 6.30
N VAL A 132 -4.81 7.20 6.06
CA VAL A 132 -6.02 6.77 6.80
C VAL A 132 -5.70 6.57 8.27
N ALA A 133 -4.52 6.06 8.59
CA ALA A 133 -4.10 5.81 9.98
C ALA A 133 -4.03 7.08 10.83
N THR A 134 -3.86 8.26 10.22
CA THR A 134 -3.89 9.52 10.96
C THR A 134 -5.29 9.90 11.44
N GLY A 135 -6.33 9.26 10.89
CA GLY A 135 -7.72 9.59 11.21
C GLY A 135 -8.23 10.88 10.56
N LYS A 136 -7.40 11.56 9.77
CA LYS A 136 -7.74 12.86 9.17
C LYS A 136 -8.22 12.75 7.72
N TYR A 137 -8.10 11.58 7.12
CA TYR A 137 -8.41 11.36 5.70
C TYR A 137 -9.41 10.23 5.54
N THR A 138 -10.38 10.45 4.67
CA THR A 138 -11.30 9.42 4.18
C THR A 138 -10.97 9.22 2.70
N LEU A 139 -10.38 8.08 2.37
CA LEU A 139 -9.85 7.84 1.04
C LEU A 139 -10.37 6.54 0.46
N ILE A 140 -10.49 6.51 -0.87
CA ILE A 140 -10.82 5.30 -1.62
C ILE A 140 -9.61 4.96 -2.49
N ILE A 141 -9.15 3.72 -2.39
CA ILE A 141 -8.06 3.22 -3.23
C ILE A 141 -8.67 2.82 -4.58
N PRO A 142 -8.34 3.55 -5.66
CA PRO A 142 -9.02 3.35 -6.94
C PRO A 142 -8.39 2.24 -7.77
N ASN A 143 -9.19 1.71 -8.71
CA ASN A 143 -8.73 0.86 -9.80
C ASN A 143 -8.05 -0.43 -9.34
N VAL A 144 -8.73 -1.17 -8.45
CA VAL A 144 -8.20 -2.38 -7.82
C VAL A 144 -8.71 -3.62 -8.55
N TYR A 145 -7.81 -4.53 -8.87
CA TYR A 145 -8.10 -5.79 -9.55
C TYR A 145 -7.76 -6.96 -8.64
N VAL A 146 -8.72 -7.85 -8.42
CA VAL A 146 -8.52 -9.06 -7.62
C VAL A 146 -8.13 -10.21 -8.54
N ARG A 147 -7.02 -10.87 -8.24
CA ARG A 147 -6.53 -12.03 -8.99
C ARG A 147 -6.79 -13.32 -8.23
N ASP A 148 -6.82 -14.43 -8.97
CA ASP A 148 -6.93 -15.76 -8.40
C ASP A 148 -5.57 -16.25 -7.90
N VAL A 149 -5.60 -17.16 -6.92
CA VAL A 149 -4.39 -17.74 -6.33
C VAL A 149 -3.51 -18.43 -7.38
N GLU A 150 -4.11 -19.04 -8.39
CA GLU A 150 -3.38 -19.73 -9.47
C GLU A 150 -2.40 -18.82 -10.19
N ASN A 151 -2.71 -17.54 -10.27
CA ASN A 151 -1.88 -16.54 -10.97
C ASN A 151 -0.79 -15.95 -10.07
N VAL A 152 -0.89 -16.15 -8.75
CA VAL A 152 0.00 -15.52 -7.78
C VAL A 152 1.43 -16.06 -7.90
N GLY A 153 1.59 -17.37 -8.08
CA GLY A 153 2.91 -17.98 -8.21
C GLY A 153 3.72 -17.37 -9.34
N GLU A 154 3.12 -17.23 -10.51
CA GLU A 154 3.75 -16.59 -11.67
C GLU A 154 4.05 -15.12 -11.38
N TYR A 155 3.10 -14.42 -10.76
CA TYR A 155 3.24 -13.01 -10.43
C TYR A 155 4.41 -12.75 -9.48
N LEU A 156 4.54 -13.57 -8.45
CA LEU A 156 5.63 -13.46 -7.48
C LEU A 156 6.98 -13.78 -8.12
N VAL A 157 7.03 -14.81 -8.94
CA VAL A 157 8.26 -15.17 -9.67
C VAL A 157 8.65 -14.04 -10.61
N ASP A 158 7.70 -13.52 -11.37
CA ASP A 158 7.96 -12.43 -12.32
C ASP A 158 8.42 -11.16 -11.60
N ILE A 159 7.79 -10.80 -10.51
CA ILE A 159 8.18 -9.64 -9.69
C ILE A 159 9.60 -9.83 -9.15
N ASN A 160 9.90 -11.00 -8.59
CA ASN A 160 11.22 -11.29 -8.05
C ASN A 160 12.29 -11.32 -9.14
N ASN A 161 12.00 -11.91 -10.29
CA ASN A 161 12.91 -11.92 -11.42
C ASN A 161 13.13 -10.52 -11.99
N VAL A 162 12.07 -9.74 -12.13
CA VAL A 162 12.17 -8.35 -12.57
C VAL A 162 12.96 -7.53 -11.55
N GLY A 163 12.69 -7.70 -10.25
CA GLY A 163 13.43 -7.03 -9.19
C GLY A 163 14.92 -7.39 -9.23
N SER A 164 15.24 -8.65 -9.36
CA SER A 164 16.62 -9.13 -9.50
C SER A 164 17.28 -8.62 -10.78
N SER A 165 16.56 -8.66 -11.89
CA SER A 165 16.97 -8.14 -13.19
C SER A 165 17.19 -6.64 -13.16
N TRP A 166 16.29 -5.90 -12.53
CA TRP A 166 16.41 -4.46 -12.36
C TRP A 166 17.63 -4.07 -11.55
N ASN A 167 17.90 -4.79 -10.48
CA ASN A 167 19.10 -4.56 -9.69
C ASN A 167 20.38 -4.75 -10.51
N LYS A 168 20.36 -5.63 -11.52
CA LYS A 168 21.47 -5.82 -12.46
C LYS A 168 21.45 -4.81 -13.59
N LYS A 169 20.27 -4.44 -14.07
CA LYS A 169 20.08 -3.53 -15.21
C LYS A 169 20.14 -2.06 -14.82
N ASP A 170 19.78 -1.71 -13.62
CA ASP A 170 19.99 -0.36 -13.09
C ASP A 170 21.47 0.00 -13.06
N ARG A 171 22.27 -1.00 -13.26
CA ARG A 171 23.71 -0.88 -13.40
C ARG A 171 24.15 -0.72 -14.85
N LEU A 172 23.20 -0.73 -15.75
CA LEU A 172 23.45 -0.50 -17.18
C LEU A 172 23.39 1.00 -17.48
#